data_c14cd8c5ee7a0c9393953f79bb6d4c0e
#
_entry.id   c14cd8c5ee7a0c9393953f79bb6d4c0e
#
_cell.length_a   1.000
_cell.length_b   1.000
_cell.length_c   1.000
_cell.angle_alpha   90.00
_cell.angle_beta   90.00
_cell.angle_gamma   90.00
#
_symmetry.space_group_name_H-M   'P 1'
#
loop_
_entity.id
_entity.type
_entity.pdbx_description
1 polymer ?
#
loop_
_entity_poly.entity_id
_entity_poly.type
_entity_poly.pdbx_seq_one_letter_code
_entity_poly.pdbx_strand_id
1 'polypeptide(L)'
;PGETQLETDRRLLRVRIKSILARLEKVRKQRDNGRRSRRRAEVPVVSLVGYTNAGKSTLFNRLTGSDVYAADKLFATLDPTLRRLDVENVGPVVLADTVGFIAHLPHKLVEAFKATLEETLNADLLLHVIDAATEQREDNIHQVNEVLLEIGAEQIPQLQVYNKLDLLEQAPRIDRNEQGLPERVWLSAATGAGNELLLQAIAELVGKDMVTESLDIGPEQGGLRAALYRLGAVESEDYRDDGVAHLSVRLPRADWNRLMKKGPEPLF
;
A
#
# COMPACT_ATOMS: atom_id res chain seq x y z
N PRO A 1 -32.03 31.65 -39.22
CA PRO A 1 -31.50 30.33 -39.41
C PRO A 1 -31.09 29.78 -38.06
N GLY A 2 -31.86 28.84 -37.51
CA GLY A 2 -31.59 28.21 -36.21
C GLY A 2 -30.47 27.21 -36.33
N GLU A 3 -29.72 26.96 -35.20
CA GLU A 3 -28.74 25.89 -35.06
C GLU A 3 -29.39 24.58 -35.46
N THR A 4 -28.75 23.76 -36.29
CA THR A 4 -29.21 22.43 -36.62
C THR A 4 -29.15 21.54 -35.40
N GLN A 5 -30.03 20.51 -35.30
CA GLN A 5 -30.00 19.53 -34.22
C GLN A 5 -28.60 18.98 -34.00
N LEU A 6 -27.86 18.69 -35.07
CA LEU A 6 -26.51 18.17 -35.06
C LEU A 6 -25.50 19.15 -34.43
N GLU A 7 -25.64 20.45 -34.67
CA GLU A 7 -24.77 21.49 -34.10
C GLU A 7 -25.03 21.65 -32.59
N THR A 8 -26.30 21.62 -32.19
CA THR A 8 -26.70 21.64 -30.79
C THR A 8 -26.13 20.42 -30.06
N ASP A 9 -26.26 19.23 -30.60
CA ASP A 9 -25.75 17.98 -30.00
C ASP A 9 -24.20 18.02 -29.88
N ARG A 10 -23.51 18.48 -30.90
CA ARG A 10 -22.05 18.68 -30.86
C ARG A 10 -21.61 19.67 -29.79
N ARG A 11 -22.35 20.76 -29.62
CA ARG A 11 -22.11 21.74 -28.58
C ARG A 11 -22.29 21.16 -27.19
N LEU A 12 -23.40 20.44 -26.97
CA LEU A 12 -23.67 19.74 -25.70
C LEU A 12 -22.60 18.71 -25.37
N LEU A 13 -22.15 17.91 -26.34
CA LEU A 13 -21.06 16.96 -26.16
C LEU A 13 -19.74 17.66 -25.75
N ARG A 14 -19.38 18.76 -26.42
CA ARG A 14 -18.17 19.54 -26.05
C ARG A 14 -18.25 20.07 -24.61
N VAL A 15 -19.41 20.61 -24.21
CA VAL A 15 -19.64 21.07 -22.84
C VAL A 15 -19.50 19.93 -21.85
N ARG A 16 -20.06 18.75 -22.17
CA ARG A 16 -19.98 17.56 -21.33
C ARG A 16 -18.54 17.07 -21.19
N ILE A 17 -17.79 16.99 -22.29
CA ILE A 17 -16.38 16.62 -22.29
C ILE A 17 -15.58 17.59 -21.42
N LYS A 18 -15.76 18.92 -21.59
CA LYS A 18 -15.08 19.93 -20.78
C LYS A 18 -15.39 19.79 -19.29
N SER A 19 -16.64 19.49 -18.92
CA SER A 19 -17.06 19.25 -17.54
C SER A 19 -16.38 18.01 -16.95
N ILE A 20 -16.32 16.91 -17.73
CA ILE A 20 -15.65 15.66 -17.31
C ILE A 20 -14.14 15.90 -17.10
N LEU A 21 -13.47 16.56 -18.04
CA LEU A 21 -12.04 16.89 -17.93
C LEU A 21 -11.74 17.74 -16.69
N ALA A 22 -12.59 18.74 -16.39
CA ALA A 22 -12.41 19.56 -15.19
C ALA A 22 -12.59 18.76 -13.89
N ARG A 23 -13.54 17.79 -13.86
CA ARG A 23 -13.70 16.88 -12.73
C ARG A 23 -12.50 15.95 -12.57
N LEU A 24 -11.98 15.39 -13.65
CA LEU A 24 -10.77 14.55 -13.63
C LEU A 24 -9.56 15.31 -13.08
N GLU A 25 -9.37 16.56 -13.50
CA GLU A 25 -8.28 17.40 -12.99
C GLU A 25 -8.41 17.65 -11.47
N LYS A 26 -9.63 17.88 -10.98
CA LYS A 26 -9.88 18.03 -9.54
C LYS A 26 -9.55 16.75 -8.77
N VAL A 27 -9.95 15.58 -9.29
CA VAL A 27 -9.63 14.27 -8.68
C VAL A 27 -8.11 14.04 -8.66
N ARG A 28 -7.40 14.34 -9.76
CA ARG A 28 -5.93 14.25 -9.81
C ARG A 28 -5.27 15.09 -8.71
N LYS A 29 -5.66 16.36 -8.59
CA LYS A 29 -5.12 17.26 -7.54
C LYS A 29 -5.39 16.74 -6.12
N GLN A 30 -6.58 16.18 -5.87
CA GLN A 30 -6.90 15.59 -4.57
C GLN A 30 -6.03 14.37 -4.26
N ARG A 31 -5.78 13.49 -5.24
CA ARG A 31 -4.89 12.32 -5.10
C ARG A 31 -3.45 12.74 -4.86
N ASP A 32 -2.94 13.73 -5.60
CA ASP A 32 -1.59 14.27 -5.42
C ASP A 32 -1.40 14.86 -4.01
N ASN A 33 -2.38 15.59 -3.52
CA ASN A 33 -2.34 16.13 -2.15
C ASN A 33 -2.35 15.01 -1.10
N GLY A 34 -3.17 13.98 -1.29
CA GLY A 34 -3.19 12.80 -0.42
C GLY A 34 -1.84 12.07 -0.42
N ARG A 35 -1.22 11.87 -1.60
CA ARG A 35 0.12 11.27 -1.73
C ARG A 35 1.20 12.10 -1.01
N ARG A 36 1.20 13.41 -1.22
CA ARG A 36 2.14 14.31 -0.52
C ARG A 36 1.98 14.26 0.99
N SER A 37 0.74 14.16 1.48
CA SER A 37 0.47 14.01 2.91
C SER A 37 1.01 12.69 3.45
N ARG A 38 0.78 11.55 2.77
CA ARG A 38 1.31 10.24 3.15
C ARG A 38 2.85 10.24 3.17
N ARG A 39 3.49 10.77 2.12
CA ARG A 39 4.96 10.91 2.06
C ARG A 39 5.52 11.78 3.18
N ARG A 40 4.83 12.85 3.57
CA ARG A 40 5.26 13.69 4.71
C ARG A 40 5.10 12.99 6.05
N ALA A 41 4.08 12.14 6.17
CA ALA A 41 3.82 11.34 7.37
C ALA A 41 4.64 10.03 7.38
N GLU A 42 5.41 9.75 6.31
CA GLU A 42 6.22 8.54 6.12
C GLU A 42 5.43 7.25 6.36
N VAL A 43 4.13 7.27 6.04
CA VAL A 43 3.26 6.09 6.14
C VAL A 43 3.53 5.18 4.95
N PRO A 44 4.01 3.96 5.16
CA PRO A 44 4.30 3.03 4.07
C PRO A 44 3.04 2.69 3.26
N VAL A 45 3.22 2.53 1.95
CA VAL A 45 2.17 2.15 1.02
C VAL A 45 2.45 0.75 0.48
N VAL A 46 1.51 -0.16 0.69
CA VAL A 46 1.54 -1.54 0.19
C VAL A 46 0.47 -1.69 -0.87
N SER A 47 0.84 -2.04 -2.09
CA SER A 47 -0.09 -2.13 -3.22
C SER A 47 -0.31 -3.58 -3.65
N LEU A 48 -1.58 -3.97 -3.81
CA LEU A 48 -1.96 -5.27 -4.36
C LEU A 48 -1.85 -5.22 -5.88
N VAL A 49 -1.06 -6.09 -6.46
CA VAL A 49 -0.95 -6.31 -7.91
C VAL A 49 -1.21 -7.78 -8.22
N GLY A 50 -1.53 -8.10 -9.45
CA GLY A 50 -1.75 -9.48 -9.85
C GLY A 50 -2.80 -9.60 -10.93
N TYR A 51 -2.88 -10.79 -11.51
CA TYR A 51 -3.82 -11.10 -12.58
C TYR A 51 -5.28 -10.93 -12.14
N THR A 52 -6.19 -10.72 -13.12
CA THR A 52 -7.62 -10.67 -12.80
C THR A 52 -8.06 -11.97 -12.13
N ASN A 53 -9.02 -11.86 -11.20
CA ASN A 53 -9.56 -12.99 -10.44
C ASN A 53 -8.53 -13.76 -9.56
N ALA A 54 -7.34 -13.24 -9.31
CA ALA A 54 -6.40 -13.82 -8.35
C ALA A 54 -6.86 -13.65 -6.87
N GLY A 55 -7.89 -12.83 -6.63
CA GLY A 55 -8.48 -12.61 -5.30
C GLY A 55 -7.95 -11.39 -4.56
N LYS A 56 -7.42 -10.37 -5.27
CA LYS A 56 -6.91 -9.12 -4.68
C LYS A 56 -7.93 -8.40 -3.81
N SER A 57 -9.11 -8.10 -4.35
CA SER A 57 -10.16 -7.39 -3.62
C SER A 57 -10.74 -8.22 -2.47
N THR A 58 -10.77 -9.55 -2.59
CA THR A 58 -11.13 -10.46 -1.49
C THR A 58 -10.11 -10.35 -0.35
N LEU A 59 -8.82 -10.39 -0.68
CA LEU A 59 -7.73 -10.24 0.28
C LEU A 59 -7.77 -8.85 0.93
N PHE A 60 -7.96 -7.80 0.14
CA PHE A 60 -8.10 -6.43 0.61
C PHE A 60 -9.22 -6.31 1.65
N ASN A 61 -10.43 -6.80 1.32
CA ASN A 61 -11.57 -6.77 2.22
C ASN A 61 -11.29 -7.54 3.51
N ARG A 62 -10.67 -8.71 3.39
CA ARG A 62 -10.33 -9.54 4.55
C ARG A 62 -9.35 -8.85 5.50
N LEU A 63 -8.32 -8.18 4.98
CA LEU A 63 -7.32 -7.51 5.79
C LEU A 63 -7.83 -6.20 6.41
N THR A 64 -8.69 -5.47 5.70
CA THR A 64 -9.13 -4.12 6.11
C THR A 64 -10.50 -4.09 6.78
N GLY A 65 -11.23 -5.21 6.81
CA GLY A 65 -12.63 -5.25 7.27
C GLY A 65 -13.58 -4.44 6.39
N SER A 66 -13.22 -4.17 5.12
CA SER A 66 -14.01 -3.38 4.19
C SER A 66 -14.90 -4.28 3.33
N ASP A 67 -16.01 -3.70 2.82
CA ASP A 67 -16.91 -4.35 1.87
C ASP A 67 -16.75 -3.75 0.46
N VAL A 68 -15.53 -3.76 -0.08
CA VAL A 68 -15.30 -3.37 -1.47
C VAL A 68 -15.88 -4.47 -2.38
N TYR A 69 -16.54 -4.07 -3.46
CA TYR A 69 -17.14 -5.01 -4.40
C TYR A 69 -16.08 -5.95 -4.99
N ALA A 70 -16.14 -7.20 -4.58
CA ALA A 70 -15.32 -8.28 -5.11
C ALA A 70 -16.20 -9.17 -5.98
N ALA A 71 -15.91 -9.30 -7.27
CA ALA A 71 -16.67 -10.14 -8.19
C ALA A 71 -15.72 -10.89 -9.13
N ASP A 72 -16.15 -12.07 -9.57
CA ASP A 72 -15.51 -12.86 -10.61
C ASP A 72 -15.73 -12.23 -12.01
N LYS A 73 -15.33 -10.95 -12.14
CA LYS A 73 -15.43 -10.20 -13.39
C LYS A 73 -14.12 -9.53 -13.69
N LEU A 74 -13.80 -9.44 -14.99
CA LEU A 74 -12.68 -8.65 -15.46
C LEU A 74 -12.84 -7.20 -14.99
N PHE A 75 -11.80 -6.60 -14.41
CA PHE A 75 -11.82 -5.22 -13.94
C PHE A 75 -12.88 -4.94 -12.87
N ALA A 76 -13.04 -5.83 -11.89
CA ALA A 76 -13.94 -5.60 -10.75
C ALA A 76 -13.56 -4.30 -9.99
N THR A 77 -12.27 -3.99 -9.90
CA THR A 77 -11.74 -2.74 -9.37
C THR A 77 -11.25 -1.86 -10.51
N LEU A 78 -11.87 -0.69 -10.71
CA LEU A 78 -11.48 0.31 -11.71
C LEU A 78 -10.76 1.52 -11.10
N ASP A 79 -11.05 1.83 -9.83
CA ASP A 79 -10.47 2.94 -9.09
C ASP A 79 -9.73 2.41 -7.85
N PRO A 80 -8.48 2.82 -7.59
CA PRO A 80 -7.75 2.29 -6.46
C PRO A 80 -8.46 2.65 -5.16
N THR A 81 -8.67 1.65 -4.33
CA THR A 81 -9.21 1.83 -2.99
C THR A 81 -8.07 1.80 -1.98
N LEU A 82 -7.96 2.85 -1.17
CA LEU A 82 -6.95 2.97 -0.14
C LEU A 82 -7.58 2.76 1.23
N ARG A 83 -6.96 1.95 2.08
CA ARG A 83 -7.37 1.75 3.48
C ARG A 83 -6.15 1.70 4.38
N ARG A 84 -6.32 2.23 5.58
CA ARG A 84 -5.33 2.09 6.65
C ARG A 84 -5.41 0.68 7.22
N LEU A 85 -4.26 0.08 7.42
CA LEU A 85 -4.05 -1.19 8.07
C LEU A 85 -3.00 -0.97 9.16
N ASP A 86 -3.30 -1.35 10.40
CA ASP A 86 -2.32 -1.27 11.48
C ASP A 86 -1.56 -2.61 11.51
N VAL A 87 -0.26 -2.55 11.25
CA VAL A 87 0.64 -3.71 11.19
C VAL A 87 1.49 -3.73 12.45
N GLU A 88 1.46 -4.84 13.15
CA GLU A 88 2.23 -5.01 14.39
C GLU A 88 3.72 -4.71 14.16
N ASN A 89 4.32 -4.01 15.08
CA ASN A 89 5.74 -3.58 15.02
C ASN A 89 6.12 -2.61 13.88
N VAL A 90 5.17 -2.15 13.06
CA VAL A 90 5.39 -1.13 12.02
C VAL A 90 4.51 0.10 12.26
N GLY A 91 3.31 -0.12 12.77
CA GLY A 91 2.30 0.92 12.91
C GLY A 91 1.39 1.01 11.68
N PRO A 92 0.90 2.20 11.33
CA PRO A 92 -0.03 2.38 10.22
C PRO A 92 0.64 2.18 8.87
N VAL A 93 0.03 1.36 8.05
CA VAL A 93 0.38 1.11 6.64
C VAL A 93 -0.84 1.44 5.79
N VAL A 94 -0.68 1.96 4.60
CA VAL A 94 -1.77 2.14 3.64
C VAL A 94 -1.77 0.97 2.66
N LEU A 95 -2.84 0.18 2.69
CA LEU A 95 -3.08 -0.87 1.71
C LEU A 95 -3.88 -0.30 0.54
N ALA A 96 -3.42 -0.58 -0.69
CA ALA A 96 -4.06 -0.15 -1.93
C ALA A 96 -4.55 -1.38 -2.73
N ASP A 97 -5.87 -1.45 -3.01
CA ASP A 97 -6.40 -2.39 -4.01
C ASP A 97 -6.34 -1.74 -5.38
N THR A 98 -5.80 -2.44 -6.36
CA THR A 98 -5.62 -1.93 -7.72
C THR A 98 -6.35 -2.76 -8.76
N VAL A 99 -6.40 -2.25 -9.98
CA VAL A 99 -6.97 -2.97 -11.12
C VAL A 99 -6.24 -4.30 -11.35
N GLY A 100 -7.00 -5.35 -11.69
CA GLY A 100 -6.42 -6.62 -12.10
C GLY A 100 -5.78 -6.53 -13.48
N PHE A 101 -4.56 -7.03 -13.61
CA PHE A 101 -3.88 -7.12 -14.91
C PHE A 101 -4.49 -8.24 -15.76
N ILE A 102 -4.48 -8.03 -17.07
CA ILE A 102 -4.90 -9.01 -18.08
C ILE A 102 -3.79 -9.19 -19.10
N ALA A 103 -3.80 -10.33 -19.79
CA ALA A 103 -2.94 -10.56 -20.94
C ALA A 103 -3.08 -9.43 -21.96
N HIS A 104 -1.96 -8.94 -22.48
CA HIS A 104 -1.91 -7.93 -23.54
C HIS A 104 -2.79 -6.71 -23.25
N LEU A 105 -2.49 -5.98 -22.17
CA LEU A 105 -3.21 -4.76 -21.83
C LEU A 105 -3.06 -3.77 -23.00
N PRO A 106 -4.13 -3.43 -23.76
CA PRO A 106 -4.01 -2.51 -24.88
C PRO A 106 -3.45 -1.17 -24.40
N HIS A 107 -2.50 -0.56 -25.11
CA HIS A 107 -1.89 0.73 -24.76
C HIS A 107 -2.91 1.83 -24.43
N LYS A 108 -4.09 1.81 -25.08
CA LYS A 108 -5.18 2.72 -24.76
C LYS A 108 -5.78 2.49 -23.37
N LEU A 109 -5.75 1.26 -22.86
CA LEU A 109 -6.21 0.95 -21.50
C LEU A 109 -5.13 1.27 -20.47
N VAL A 110 -3.85 1.19 -20.79
CA VAL A 110 -2.76 1.66 -19.92
C VAL A 110 -2.97 3.14 -19.57
N GLU A 111 -3.29 4.00 -20.55
CA GLU A 111 -3.62 5.41 -20.27
C GLU A 111 -4.89 5.56 -19.41
N ALA A 112 -5.92 4.77 -19.65
CA ALA A 112 -7.15 4.80 -18.85
C ALA A 112 -6.91 4.37 -17.39
N PHE A 113 -6.02 3.38 -17.17
CA PHE A 113 -5.65 2.87 -15.86
C PHE A 113 -4.46 3.59 -15.21
N LYS A 114 -3.90 4.61 -15.87
CA LYS A 114 -2.74 5.35 -15.37
C LYS A 114 -2.87 5.78 -13.93
N ALA A 115 -4.07 6.19 -13.52
CA ALA A 115 -4.33 6.63 -12.15
C ALA A 115 -4.28 5.50 -11.11
N THR A 116 -4.67 4.27 -11.48
CA THR A 116 -4.53 3.06 -10.66
C THR A 116 -3.09 2.57 -10.63
N LEU A 117 -2.41 2.64 -11.77
CA LEU A 117 -1.00 2.29 -11.89
C LEU A 117 -0.08 3.27 -11.16
N GLU A 118 -0.47 4.54 -11.02
CA GLU A 118 0.26 5.53 -10.23
C GLU A 118 0.35 5.18 -8.73
N GLU A 119 -0.66 4.52 -8.14
CA GLU A 119 -0.57 4.04 -6.75
C GLU A 119 0.41 2.86 -6.65
N THR A 120 0.50 2.00 -7.66
CA THR A 120 1.51 0.94 -7.76
C THR A 120 2.93 1.52 -7.81
N LEU A 121 3.17 2.53 -8.66
CA LEU A 121 4.47 3.20 -8.81
C LEU A 121 4.94 3.94 -7.54
N ASN A 122 4.03 4.29 -6.66
CA ASN A 122 4.34 4.98 -5.40
C ASN A 122 4.30 4.05 -4.18
N ALA A 123 4.21 2.74 -4.38
CA ALA A 123 4.23 1.76 -3.31
C ALA A 123 5.66 1.52 -2.81
N ASP A 124 5.77 1.22 -1.53
CA ASP A 124 7.01 0.78 -0.88
C ASP A 124 7.17 -0.75 -0.96
N LEU A 125 6.05 -1.46 -1.14
CA LEU A 125 6.00 -2.91 -1.31
C LEU A 125 4.83 -3.28 -2.23
N LEU A 126 5.06 -4.20 -3.18
CA LEU A 126 4.02 -4.82 -3.98
C LEU A 126 3.68 -6.20 -3.43
N LEU A 127 2.39 -6.47 -3.19
CA LEU A 127 1.87 -7.79 -2.93
C LEU A 127 1.38 -8.37 -4.26
N HIS A 128 2.18 -9.22 -4.87
CA HIS A 128 1.81 -9.91 -6.11
C HIS A 128 0.90 -11.09 -5.79
N VAL A 129 -0.41 -10.88 -5.88
CA VAL A 129 -1.43 -11.89 -5.58
C VAL A 129 -1.59 -12.83 -6.77
N ILE A 130 -1.38 -14.12 -6.51
CA ILE A 130 -1.33 -15.20 -7.49
C ILE A 130 -2.38 -16.24 -7.13
N ASP A 131 -3.17 -16.68 -8.08
CA ASP A 131 -4.05 -17.84 -7.91
C ASP A 131 -3.19 -19.11 -7.88
N ALA A 132 -3.06 -19.71 -6.69
CA ALA A 132 -2.23 -20.90 -6.51
C ALA A 132 -2.84 -22.16 -7.15
N ALA A 133 -4.17 -22.18 -7.38
CA ALA A 133 -4.90 -23.33 -7.87
C ALA A 133 -4.99 -23.41 -9.41
N THR A 134 -4.61 -22.34 -10.13
CA THR A 134 -4.67 -22.34 -11.60
C THR A 134 -3.46 -23.05 -12.23
N GLU A 135 -3.68 -23.80 -13.29
CA GLU A 135 -2.61 -24.39 -14.12
C GLU A 135 -1.79 -23.33 -14.85
N GLN A 136 -2.41 -22.18 -15.17
CA GLN A 136 -1.78 -21.05 -15.89
C GLN A 136 -1.00 -20.10 -14.97
N ARG A 137 -0.65 -20.56 -13.76
CA ARG A 137 -0.04 -19.72 -12.72
C ARG A 137 1.24 -19.03 -13.19
N GLU A 138 2.16 -19.77 -13.79
CA GLU A 138 3.45 -19.26 -14.23
C GLU A 138 3.29 -18.23 -15.37
N ASP A 139 2.38 -18.49 -16.32
CA ASP A 139 2.05 -17.55 -17.39
C ASP A 139 1.46 -16.26 -16.85
N ASN A 140 0.55 -16.35 -15.86
CA ASN A 140 -0.05 -15.18 -15.23
C ASN A 140 1.00 -14.35 -14.45
N ILE A 141 1.94 -15.00 -13.77
CA ILE A 141 3.07 -14.33 -13.09
C ILE A 141 3.92 -13.58 -14.13
N HIS A 142 4.25 -14.23 -15.21
CA HIS A 142 5.06 -13.63 -16.28
C HIS A 142 4.37 -12.39 -16.87
N GLN A 143 3.09 -12.48 -17.21
CA GLN A 143 2.31 -11.37 -17.76
C GLN A 143 2.20 -10.18 -16.79
N VAL A 144 2.04 -10.44 -15.48
CA VAL A 144 2.04 -9.38 -14.48
C VAL A 144 3.39 -8.68 -14.42
N ASN A 145 4.49 -9.44 -14.46
CA ASN A 145 5.84 -8.88 -14.44
C ASN A 145 6.15 -8.06 -15.70
N GLU A 146 5.66 -8.47 -16.88
CA GLU A 146 5.75 -7.67 -18.11
C GLU A 146 5.04 -6.31 -17.96
N VAL A 147 3.83 -6.29 -17.39
CA VAL A 147 3.11 -5.04 -17.16
C VAL A 147 3.84 -4.18 -16.13
N LEU A 148 4.39 -4.74 -15.05
CA LEU A 148 5.17 -4.00 -14.07
C LEU A 148 6.43 -3.38 -14.69
N LEU A 149 7.09 -4.08 -15.61
CA LEU A 149 8.23 -3.56 -16.38
C LEU A 149 7.78 -2.43 -17.31
N GLU A 150 6.67 -2.59 -18.03
CA GLU A 150 6.13 -1.58 -18.96
C GLU A 150 5.81 -0.25 -18.26
N ILE A 151 5.31 -0.32 -17.02
CA ILE A 151 5.01 0.88 -16.22
C ILE A 151 6.19 1.41 -15.42
N GLY A 152 7.34 0.72 -15.39
CA GLY A 152 8.54 1.12 -14.64
C GLY A 152 8.47 0.82 -13.14
N ALA A 153 7.73 -0.23 -12.74
CA ALA A 153 7.56 -0.65 -11.35
C ALA A 153 8.43 -1.86 -10.95
N GLU A 154 9.32 -2.32 -11.83
CA GLU A 154 10.16 -3.52 -11.63
C GLU A 154 11.15 -3.40 -10.48
N GLN A 155 11.50 -2.17 -10.09
CA GLN A 155 12.45 -1.91 -8.98
C GLN A 155 11.79 -1.91 -7.60
N ILE A 156 10.47 -1.92 -7.55
CA ILE A 156 9.74 -1.93 -6.29
C ILE A 156 9.82 -3.33 -5.67
N PRO A 157 10.16 -3.47 -4.37
CA PRO A 157 10.18 -4.76 -3.70
C PRO A 157 8.85 -5.51 -3.87
N GLN A 158 8.91 -6.81 -4.14
CA GLN A 158 7.74 -7.65 -4.33
C GLN A 158 7.70 -8.79 -3.32
N LEU A 159 6.52 -9.05 -2.76
CA LEU A 159 6.18 -10.26 -2.02
C LEU A 159 5.13 -11.04 -2.81
N GLN A 160 5.43 -12.27 -3.18
CA GLN A 160 4.48 -13.13 -3.86
C GLN A 160 3.47 -13.70 -2.86
N VAL A 161 2.16 -13.54 -3.14
CA VAL A 161 1.07 -14.02 -2.30
C VAL A 161 0.28 -15.08 -3.05
N TYR A 162 0.56 -16.34 -2.76
CA TYR A 162 -0.11 -17.49 -3.34
C TYR A 162 -1.44 -17.70 -2.63
N ASN A 163 -2.51 -17.22 -3.26
CA ASN A 163 -3.87 -17.22 -2.74
C ASN A 163 -4.68 -18.43 -3.21
N LYS A 164 -5.86 -18.62 -2.65
CA LYS A 164 -6.82 -19.70 -2.89
C LYS A 164 -6.30 -21.08 -2.42
N LEU A 165 -5.57 -21.07 -1.31
CA LEU A 165 -5.02 -22.28 -0.72
C LEU A 165 -6.12 -23.24 -0.23
N ASP A 166 -7.32 -22.73 0.02
CA ASP A 166 -8.54 -23.50 0.31
C ASP A 166 -8.96 -24.46 -0.81
N LEU A 167 -8.47 -24.25 -2.04
CA LEU A 167 -8.68 -25.15 -3.17
C LEU A 167 -7.56 -26.22 -3.28
N LEU A 168 -6.56 -26.12 -2.44
CA LEU A 168 -5.41 -27.04 -2.39
C LEU A 168 -5.29 -27.63 -0.99
N GLU A 169 -4.93 -28.90 -0.89
CA GLU A 169 -4.70 -29.57 0.41
C GLU A 169 -3.32 -29.19 1.00
N GLN A 170 -3.11 -27.88 1.24
CA GLN A 170 -1.85 -27.37 1.76
C GLN A 170 -2.07 -26.42 2.95
N ALA A 171 -1.10 -26.41 3.88
CA ALA A 171 -1.11 -25.50 5.01
C ALA A 171 -0.51 -24.14 4.63
N PRO A 172 -1.02 -23.03 5.24
CA PRO A 172 -0.40 -21.71 5.11
C PRO A 172 1.05 -21.72 5.58
N ARG A 173 1.92 -20.97 4.88
CA ARG A 173 3.35 -20.86 5.21
C ARG A 173 3.98 -19.62 4.60
N ILE A 174 5.17 -19.28 5.08
CA ILE A 174 6.07 -18.29 4.49
C ILE A 174 7.29 -19.04 3.94
N ASP A 175 7.55 -18.89 2.65
CA ASP A 175 8.82 -19.30 2.05
C ASP A 175 9.78 -18.10 2.07
N ARG A 176 11.05 -18.36 2.43
CA ARG A 176 12.07 -17.32 2.61
C ARG A 176 13.21 -17.48 1.60
N ASN A 177 13.79 -16.38 1.17
CA ASN A 177 14.96 -16.40 0.31
C ASN A 177 16.25 -16.76 1.10
N GLU A 178 17.38 -16.84 0.39
CA GLU A 178 18.69 -17.17 0.98
C GLU A 178 19.13 -16.20 2.10
N GLN A 179 18.60 -14.98 2.11
CA GLN A 179 18.86 -13.96 3.14
C GLN A 179 17.91 -14.06 4.34
N GLY A 180 17.04 -15.06 4.37
CA GLY A 180 16.03 -15.26 5.41
C GLY A 180 14.82 -14.33 5.32
N LEU A 181 14.70 -13.52 4.27
CA LEU A 181 13.59 -12.59 4.09
C LEU A 181 12.38 -13.29 3.44
N PRO A 182 11.14 -12.89 3.80
CA PRO A 182 9.95 -13.38 3.15
C PRO A 182 9.99 -13.15 1.63
N GLU A 183 9.79 -14.21 0.86
CA GLU A 183 9.72 -14.19 -0.60
C GLU A 183 8.31 -14.56 -1.08
N ARG A 184 7.70 -15.57 -0.43
CA ARG A 184 6.36 -16.07 -0.78
C ARG A 184 5.54 -16.31 0.47
N VAL A 185 4.26 -15.96 0.42
CA VAL A 185 3.28 -16.30 1.45
C VAL A 185 2.15 -17.08 0.83
N TRP A 186 1.81 -18.21 1.45
CA TRP A 186 0.72 -19.09 1.02
C TRP A 186 -0.47 -18.91 1.95
N LEU A 187 -1.64 -18.54 1.39
CA LEU A 187 -2.83 -18.21 2.18
C LEU A 187 -4.14 -18.49 1.44
N SER A 188 -5.25 -18.37 2.16
CA SER A 188 -6.59 -18.27 1.58
C SER A 188 -7.27 -16.99 2.04
N ALA A 189 -7.46 -16.04 1.12
CA ALA A 189 -8.23 -14.82 1.38
C ALA A 189 -9.71 -15.14 1.69
N ALA A 190 -10.26 -16.20 1.14
CA ALA A 190 -11.64 -16.62 1.36
C ALA A 190 -11.88 -17.08 2.81
N THR A 191 -11.02 -17.93 3.34
CA THR A 191 -11.14 -18.46 4.71
C THR A 191 -10.45 -17.58 5.75
N GLY A 192 -9.43 -16.80 5.35
CA GLY A 192 -8.56 -16.03 6.24
C GLY A 192 -7.32 -16.81 6.71
N ALA A 193 -7.17 -18.07 6.33
CA ALA A 193 -6.02 -18.89 6.71
C ALA A 193 -4.72 -18.29 6.14
N GLY A 194 -3.75 -18.00 6.99
CA GLY A 194 -2.44 -17.44 6.62
C GLY A 194 -2.40 -15.90 6.57
N ASN A 195 -3.48 -15.18 6.91
CA ASN A 195 -3.47 -13.72 6.94
C ASN A 195 -2.45 -13.16 7.96
N GLU A 196 -2.32 -13.79 9.12
CA GLU A 196 -1.33 -13.41 10.14
C GLU A 196 0.09 -13.55 9.60
N LEU A 197 0.37 -14.60 8.84
CA LEU A 197 1.66 -14.80 8.19
C LEU A 197 1.95 -13.71 7.14
N LEU A 198 0.92 -13.26 6.42
CA LEU A 198 1.07 -12.15 5.49
C LEU A 198 1.37 -10.83 6.21
N LEU A 199 0.68 -10.54 7.31
CA LEU A 199 0.95 -9.35 8.12
C LEU A 199 2.36 -9.39 8.71
N GLN A 200 2.81 -10.54 9.19
CA GLN A 200 4.18 -10.76 9.64
C GLN A 200 5.19 -10.49 8.50
N ALA A 201 4.97 -11.04 7.31
CA ALA A 201 5.86 -10.84 6.18
C ALA A 201 5.91 -9.36 5.73
N ILE A 202 4.78 -8.65 5.73
CA ILE A 202 4.71 -7.21 5.49
C ILE A 202 5.54 -6.46 6.53
N ALA A 203 5.36 -6.78 7.82
CA ALA A 203 6.10 -6.15 8.92
C ALA A 203 7.62 -6.31 8.74
N GLU A 204 8.08 -7.49 8.38
CA GLU A 204 9.50 -7.77 8.16
C GLU A 204 10.07 -7.01 6.94
N LEU A 205 9.30 -6.86 5.86
CA LEU A 205 9.76 -6.23 4.61
C LEU A 205 9.70 -4.70 4.67
N VAL A 206 8.61 -4.14 5.26
CA VAL A 206 8.39 -2.70 5.34
C VAL A 206 9.08 -2.11 6.57
N GLY A 207 9.21 -2.89 7.65
CA GLY A 207 9.84 -2.48 8.90
C GLY A 207 11.38 -2.44 8.90
N LYS A 208 12.04 -2.75 7.79
CA LYS A 208 13.52 -2.78 7.69
C LYS A 208 14.22 -1.48 8.05
N ASP A 209 13.55 -0.36 7.86
CA ASP A 209 14.08 0.97 8.18
C ASP A 209 13.65 1.48 9.57
N MET A 210 13.10 0.61 10.42
CA MET A 210 12.78 0.97 11.79
C MET A 210 14.05 0.98 12.67
N VAL A 211 14.17 2.03 13.46
CA VAL A 211 15.21 2.17 14.48
C VAL A 211 14.58 1.86 15.83
N THR A 212 15.17 0.92 16.57
CA THR A 212 14.83 0.69 17.98
C THR A 212 16.01 1.16 18.80
N GLU A 213 15.77 2.14 19.68
CA GLU A 213 16.80 2.75 20.52
C GLU A 213 16.27 2.97 21.94
N SER A 214 17.19 2.96 22.89
CA SER A 214 16.90 3.35 24.26
C SER A 214 17.47 4.73 24.54
N LEU A 215 16.63 5.64 25.04
CA LEU A 215 16.96 7.03 25.30
C LEU A 215 16.77 7.36 26.79
N ASP A 216 17.76 8.00 27.37
CA ASP A 216 17.63 8.66 28.66
C ASP A 216 17.26 10.14 28.41
N ILE A 217 16.06 10.54 28.80
CA ILE A 217 15.51 11.87 28.54
C ILE A 217 15.40 12.61 29.86
N GLY A 218 16.22 13.65 30.01
CA GLY A 218 16.17 14.55 31.17
C GLY A 218 14.97 15.50 31.13
N PRO A 219 14.65 16.16 32.26
CA PRO A 219 13.52 17.11 32.35
C PRO A 219 13.58 18.26 31.33
N GLU A 220 14.79 18.66 30.92
CA GLU A 220 15.04 19.70 29.92
C GLU A 220 14.72 19.29 28.48
N GLN A 221 14.61 17.98 28.23
CA GLN A 221 14.33 17.41 26.90
C GLN A 221 12.84 17.07 26.69
N GLY A 222 11.96 17.71 27.42
CA GLY A 222 10.50 17.49 27.35
C GLY A 222 9.93 17.66 25.92
N GLY A 223 10.53 18.52 25.09
CA GLY A 223 10.17 18.70 23.70
C GLY A 223 10.41 17.44 22.85
N LEU A 224 11.56 16.77 23.04
CA LEU A 224 11.90 15.50 22.36
C LEU A 224 10.93 14.39 22.81
N ARG A 225 10.69 14.27 24.10
CA ARG A 225 9.73 13.32 24.68
C ARG A 225 8.34 13.49 24.06
N ALA A 226 7.82 14.72 24.04
CA ALA A 226 6.52 15.04 23.47
C ALA A 226 6.46 14.73 21.95
N ALA A 227 7.57 14.92 21.22
CA ALA A 227 7.65 14.57 19.81
C ALA A 227 7.60 13.05 19.58
N LEU A 228 8.32 12.26 20.40
CA LEU A 228 8.31 10.79 20.34
C LEU A 228 6.91 10.23 20.64
N TYR A 229 6.21 10.75 21.66
CA TYR A 229 4.82 10.36 21.94
C TYR A 229 3.86 10.73 20.81
N ARG A 230 4.02 11.90 20.20
CA ARG A 230 3.19 12.36 19.08
C ARG A 230 3.35 11.48 17.83
N LEU A 231 4.54 10.91 17.64
CA LEU A 231 4.82 9.94 16.57
C LEU A 231 4.36 8.52 16.91
N GLY A 232 3.92 8.27 18.16
CA GLY A 232 3.59 6.93 18.61
C GLY A 232 4.81 6.01 18.71
N ALA A 233 5.99 6.60 18.90
CA ALA A 233 7.28 5.91 18.84
C ALA A 233 7.69 5.26 20.17
N VAL A 234 7.00 5.55 21.29
CA VAL A 234 7.36 5.07 22.62
C VAL A 234 6.76 3.70 22.85
N GLU A 235 7.59 2.67 23.04
CA GLU A 235 7.19 1.30 23.37
C GLU A 235 7.06 1.10 24.89
N SER A 236 8.03 1.63 25.65
CA SER A 236 8.02 1.63 27.11
C SER A 236 8.68 2.87 27.68
N GLU A 237 8.29 3.26 28.89
CA GLU A 237 8.86 4.35 29.65
C GLU A 237 8.98 3.96 31.11
N ASP A 238 10.18 4.07 31.65
CA ASP A 238 10.50 3.87 33.05
C ASP A 238 11.16 5.13 33.64
N TYR A 239 10.88 5.48 34.89
CA TYR A 239 11.47 6.62 35.58
C TYR A 239 12.53 6.16 36.55
N ARG A 240 13.68 6.83 36.52
CA ARG A 240 14.71 6.69 37.56
C ARG A 240 14.50 7.70 38.67
N ASP A 241 15.07 7.42 39.84
CA ASP A 241 14.97 8.27 41.06
C ASP A 241 15.54 9.68 40.87
N ASP A 242 16.38 9.89 39.85
CA ASP A 242 16.98 11.17 39.45
C ASP A 242 16.06 12.02 38.54
N GLY A 243 14.86 11.55 38.21
CA GLY A 243 13.89 12.25 37.37
C GLY A 243 14.16 12.10 35.87
N VAL A 244 15.12 11.26 35.47
CA VAL A 244 15.39 10.89 34.07
C VAL A 244 14.41 9.81 33.63
N ALA A 245 13.73 10.05 32.51
CA ALA A 245 12.87 9.05 31.88
C ALA A 245 13.71 8.18 30.93
N HIS A 246 13.70 6.87 31.16
CA HIS A 246 14.28 5.88 30.26
C HIS A 246 13.22 5.38 29.31
N LEU A 247 13.33 5.74 28.02
CA LEU A 247 12.39 5.38 26.97
C LEU A 247 12.98 4.35 26.03
N SER A 248 12.24 3.24 25.81
CA SER A 248 12.43 2.42 24.62
C SER A 248 11.57 2.97 23.50
N VAL A 249 12.22 3.32 22.40
CA VAL A 249 11.53 3.95 21.26
C VAL A 249 11.77 3.15 19.99
N ARG A 250 10.74 3.09 19.15
CA ARG A 250 10.78 2.45 17.85
C ARG A 250 10.08 3.34 16.83
N LEU A 251 10.82 3.76 15.80
CA LEU A 251 10.32 4.65 14.77
C LEU A 251 11.11 4.50 13.46
N PRO A 252 10.55 4.97 12.31
CA PRO A 252 11.26 4.99 11.04
C PRO A 252 12.58 5.74 11.14
N ARG A 253 13.63 5.21 10.50
CA ARG A 253 14.97 5.80 10.47
C ARG A 253 14.96 7.26 9.99
N ALA A 254 14.10 7.60 9.07
CA ALA A 254 13.96 8.97 8.58
C ALA A 254 13.40 9.92 9.66
N ASP A 255 12.40 9.48 10.45
CA ASP A 255 11.89 10.24 11.59
C ASP A 255 12.93 10.36 12.70
N TRP A 256 13.63 9.27 12.99
CA TRP A 256 14.77 9.28 13.92
C TRP A 256 15.82 10.33 13.51
N ASN A 257 16.27 10.27 12.25
CA ASN A 257 17.24 11.22 11.73
C ASN A 257 16.76 12.67 11.78
N ARG A 258 15.45 12.91 11.54
CA ARG A 258 14.84 14.24 11.62
C ARG A 258 14.82 14.77 13.04
N LEU A 259 14.41 13.93 14.01
CA LEU A 259 14.41 14.29 15.42
C LEU A 259 15.81 14.60 15.95
N MET A 260 16.79 13.75 15.59
CA MET A 260 18.16 13.92 16.05
C MET A 260 18.89 15.11 15.39
N LYS A 261 18.53 15.49 14.15
CA LYS A 261 19.10 16.65 13.46
C LYS A 261 18.54 17.99 13.92
N LYS A 262 17.28 18.06 14.33
CA LYS A 262 16.63 19.34 14.71
C LYS A 262 16.96 19.79 16.12
N GLY A 263 17.42 18.91 16.99
CA GLY A 263 17.48 19.21 18.43
C GLY A 263 16.07 19.47 19.01
N PRO A 264 15.91 19.59 20.31
CA PRO A 264 14.62 19.95 20.91
C PRO A 264 14.25 21.38 20.47
N GLU A 265 13.21 21.54 19.63
CA GLU A 265 12.60 22.87 19.42
C GLU A 265 12.07 23.36 20.78
N PRO A 266 12.40 24.59 21.20
CA PRO A 266 11.83 25.15 22.40
C PRO A 266 10.32 25.29 22.25
N LEU A 267 9.58 24.84 23.26
CA LEU A 267 8.15 25.07 23.42
C LEU A 267 7.93 26.58 23.65
N PHE A 268 7.50 27.28 22.60
CA PHE A 268 6.79 28.56 22.71
C PHE A 268 5.63 28.58 21.75
#